data_cdfea0363cf271c4eebfe72a6882e402
#
_entry.id   cdfea0363cf271c4eebfe72a6882e402
#
_cell.length_a   1.000
_cell.length_b   1.000
_cell.length_c   1.000
_cell.angle_alpha   90.00
_cell.angle_beta   90.00
_cell.angle_gamma   90.00
#
_symmetry.space_group_name_H-M   'P 1'
#
loop_
_entity.id
_entity.type
_entity.pdbx_description
1 polymer ?
#
loop_
_entity_poly.entity_id
_entity_poly.type
_entity_poly.pdbx_seq_one_letter_code
_entity_poly.pdbx_strand_id
1 'polypeptide(L)'
;AQNYGSAFLPAFYQGTKIGAFNQNIRTASLRNLDNKTMSRKLQRKQLDFVQSLNRDLLNRKKQSTQIEGVIESYELAFRMQSAVPELMDISNESKSTLANYGIGNNRTENFGRQCLMARRFAEAGVRFIELSHGNWDQHRNLDSGLTRNCRATDKPIAALLRDLKNRGLLEETLVVWGGEFGRTPHIKQDDGRDHNSTGFSFWMAGGGVKGGMTYGATDEHGVAAVEDRMHFHDLHATILHLIGLDHDCL
;
A
#
# COMPACT_ATOMS: atom_id res chain seq x y z
N ALA A 1 -1.39 12.07 -10.48
CA ALA A 1 -2.64 11.46 -10.09
C ALA A 1 -2.59 11.13 -8.60
N GLN A 2 -3.68 11.34 -7.88
CA GLN A 2 -3.77 11.07 -6.45
C GLN A 2 -4.55 9.76 -6.27
N ASN A 3 -3.85 8.62 -6.34
CA ASN A 3 -4.47 7.29 -6.28
C ASN A 3 -5.02 6.93 -4.88
N TYR A 4 -4.76 7.76 -3.88
CA TYR A 4 -5.26 7.59 -2.50
C TYR A 4 -6.49 8.44 -2.18
N GLY A 5 -7.05 9.14 -3.17
CA GLY A 5 -8.30 9.89 -3.01
C GLY A 5 -9.50 8.95 -2.93
N SER A 6 -10.50 9.32 -2.13
CA SER A 6 -11.73 8.53 -1.96
C SER A 6 -12.72 8.64 -3.13
N ALA A 7 -12.38 9.39 -4.19
CA ALA A 7 -13.24 9.69 -5.32
C ALA A 7 -14.63 10.21 -4.87
N PHE A 8 -15.69 9.46 -5.14
CA PHE A 8 -17.06 9.82 -4.74
C PHE A 8 -17.44 9.36 -3.31
N LEU A 9 -16.60 8.54 -2.67
CA LEU A 9 -16.85 8.09 -1.32
C LEU A 9 -16.56 9.20 -0.29
N PRO A 10 -17.15 9.15 0.90
CA PRO A 10 -16.84 10.10 1.98
C PRO A 10 -15.34 10.17 2.28
N ALA A 11 -14.87 11.35 2.69
CA ALA A 11 -13.43 11.61 2.97
C ALA A 11 -12.83 10.66 4.03
N PHE A 12 -13.64 10.01 4.85
CA PHE A 12 -13.21 8.98 5.79
C PHE A 12 -12.51 7.79 5.13
N TYR A 13 -12.88 7.47 3.88
CA TYR A 13 -12.28 6.38 3.10
C TYR A 13 -11.03 6.82 2.33
N GLN A 14 -10.64 8.08 2.42
CA GLN A 14 -9.45 8.57 1.76
C GLN A 14 -8.19 7.96 2.37
N GLY A 15 -7.29 7.48 1.50
CA GLY A 15 -5.98 7.01 1.92
C GLY A 15 -5.11 8.14 2.50
N THR A 16 -4.27 7.80 3.47
CA THR A 16 -3.33 8.75 4.09
C THR A 16 -1.94 8.50 3.56
N LYS A 17 -1.36 9.51 2.91
CA LYS A 17 -0.02 9.43 2.36
C LYS A 17 1.05 9.69 3.40
N ILE A 18 2.00 8.75 3.54
CA ILE A 18 3.19 8.90 4.38
C ILE A 18 4.37 9.30 3.48
N GLY A 19 4.86 10.52 3.64
CA GLY A 19 5.95 11.04 2.82
C GLY A 19 5.54 11.50 1.41
N ALA A 20 6.52 11.60 0.51
CA ALA A 20 6.35 12.00 -0.88
C ALA A 20 6.99 10.99 -1.83
N PHE A 21 6.64 11.06 -3.11
CA PHE A 21 7.25 10.23 -4.14
C PHE A 21 8.77 10.45 -4.16
N ASN A 22 9.54 9.37 -4.19
CA ASN A 22 11.02 9.37 -4.10
C ASN A 22 11.61 9.96 -2.80
N GLN A 23 10.80 10.27 -1.79
CA GLN A 23 11.32 10.67 -0.49
C GLN A 23 11.87 9.47 0.27
N ASN A 24 12.99 9.66 0.98
CA ASN A 24 13.46 8.64 1.91
C ASN A 24 12.47 8.51 3.08
N ILE A 25 12.00 7.31 3.31
CA ILE A 25 11.00 7.01 4.36
C ILE A 25 11.46 7.39 5.77
N ARG A 26 12.76 7.47 6.03
CA ARG A 26 13.31 7.93 7.32
C ARG A 26 12.95 9.37 7.64
N THR A 27 12.77 10.20 6.61
CA THR A 27 12.41 11.61 6.73
C THR A 27 10.94 11.86 6.44
N ALA A 28 10.20 10.80 6.14
CA ALA A 28 8.78 10.89 5.87
C ALA A 28 8.01 11.17 7.17
N SER A 29 7.06 12.06 7.07
CA SER A 29 6.14 12.40 8.15
C SER A 29 4.74 12.58 7.60
N LEU A 30 3.77 12.34 8.44
CA LEU A 30 2.39 12.76 8.16
C LEU A 30 2.26 14.25 8.42
N ARG A 31 1.67 14.94 7.45
CA ARG A 31 1.37 16.38 7.61
C ARG A 31 0.25 16.55 8.63
N ASN A 32 0.33 17.62 9.42
CA ASN A 32 -0.72 18.03 10.36
C ASN A 32 -1.05 17.02 11.48
N LEU A 33 -0.13 16.10 11.79
CA LEU A 33 -0.29 15.18 12.92
C LEU A 33 -0.20 15.88 14.26
N ASP A 34 0.67 16.87 14.36
CA ASP A 34 0.94 17.59 15.62
C ASP A 34 0.42 19.02 15.57
N ASN A 35 -0.30 19.41 16.60
CA ASN A 35 -0.73 20.79 16.80
C ASN A 35 0.18 21.47 17.84
N LYS A 36 1.10 22.29 17.36
CA LYS A 36 2.10 22.98 18.20
C LYS A 36 1.50 24.06 19.11
N THR A 37 0.25 24.49 18.86
CA THR A 37 -0.38 25.60 19.59
C THR A 37 -1.35 25.13 20.65
N MET A 38 -1.79 23.88 20.64
CA MET A 38 -2.78 23.36 21.58
C MET A 38 -2.33 22.03 22.19
N SER A 39 -2.54 21.87 23.49
CA SER A 39 -2.37 20.58 24.14
C SER A 39 -3.39 19.56 23.64
N ARG A 40 -3.03 18.27 23.63
CA ARG A 40 -3.93 17.20 23.21
C ARG A 40 -5.26 17.18 23.99
N LYS A 41 -5.21 17.52 25.28
CA LYS A 41 -6.41 17.65 26.13
C LYS A 41 -7.34 18.74 25.63
N LEU A 42 -6.78 19.89 25.21
CA LEU A 42 -7.57 21.02 24.69
C LEU A 42 -8.12 20.68 23.29
N GLN A 43 -7.32 20.03 22.44
CA GLN A 43 -7.79 19.54 21.14
C GLN A 43 -8.97 18.57 21.30
N ARG A 44 -8.91 17.62 22.27
CA ARG A 44 -10.02 16.71 22.54
C ARG A 44 -11.29 17.46 22.92
N LYS A 45 -11.20 18.46 23.84
CA LYS A 45 -12.35 19.27 24.22
C LYS A 45 -12.93 20.05 23.04
N GLN A 46 -12.07 20.63 22.20
CA GLN A 46 -12.51 21.34 20.99
C GLN A 46 -13.20 20.38 20.02
N LEU A 47 -12.64 19.18 19.81
CA LEU A 47 -13.23 18.17 18.96
C LEU A 47 -14.56 17.68 19.51
N ASP A 48 -14.69 17.44 20.81
CA ASP A 48 -15.94 17.04 21.47
C ASP A 48 -17.04 18.09 21.24
N PHE A 49 -16.68 19.36 21.31
CA PHE A 49 -17.61 20.44 21.03
C PHE A 49 -18.04 20.47 19.57
N VAL A 50 -17.12 20.40 18.62
CA VAL A 50 -17.44 20.33 17.18
C VAL A 50 -18.30 19.09 16.88
N GLN A 51 -17.98 17.95 17.47
CA GLN A 51 -18.74 16.71 17.28
C GLN A 51 -20.15 16.79 17.88
N SER A 52 -20.35 17.54 18.97
CA SER A 52 -21.71 17.78 19.48
C SER A 52 -22.57 18.56 18.48
N LEU A 53 -22.00 19.59 17.85
CA LEU A 53 -22.69 20.35 16.80
C LEU A 53 -22.99 19.49 15.54
N ASN A 54 -22.03 18.67 15.13
CA ASN A 54 -22.23 17.76 14.00
C ASN A 54 -23.34 16.72 14.28
N ARG A 55 -23.41 16.18 15.50
CA ARG A 55 -24.47 15.24 15.91
C ARG A 55 -25.83 15.91 15.96
N ASP A 56 -25.91 17.14 16.46
CA ASP A 56 -27.14 17.93 16.44
C ASP A 56 -27.63 18.15 15.01
N LEU A 57 -26.71 18.48 14.09
CA LEU A 57 -27.05 18.67 12.70
C LEU A 57 -27.52 17.36 12.05
N LEU A 58 -26.86 16.23 12.36
CA LEU A 58 -27.25 14.91 11.90
C LEU A 58 -28.66 14.54 12.38
N ASN A 59 -28.96 14.77 13.66
CA ASN A 59 -30.28 14.51 14.25
C ASN A 59 -31.38 15.34 13.57
N ARG A 60 -31.11 16.58 13.23
CA ARG A 60 -32.06 17.48 12.52
C ARG A 60 -32.29 17.02 11.08
N LYS A 61 -31.28 16.50 10.40
CA LYS A 61 -31.35 16.02 9.02
C LYS A 61 -31.85 14.59 8.86
N LYS A 62 -32.06 13.87 9.95
CA LYS A 62 -32.58 12.48 10.08
C LYS A 62 -31.70 11.39 9.46
N GLN A 63 -30.84 11.67 8.50
CA GLN A 63 -29.76 10.82 7.96
C GLN A 63 -28.90 11.63 6.99
N SER A 64 -27.57 11.56 7.12
CA SER A 64 -26.66 12.18 6.16
C SER A 64 -25.30 11.49 6.24
N THR A 65 -25.01 10.62 5.26
CA THR A 65 -23.73 9.93 5.13
C THR A 65 -22.54 10.89 5.05
N GLN A 66 -22.76 12.11 4.55
CA GLN A 66 -21.72 13.16 4.51
C GLN A 66 -21.37 13.65 5.90
N ILE A 67 -22.36 13.91 6.78
CA ILE A 67 -22.13 14.38 8.15
C ILE A 67 -21.52 13.25 8.99
N GLU A 68 -21.99 12.03 8.84
CA GLU A 68 -21.41 10.85 9.49
C GLU A 68 -19.93 10.68 9.09
N GLY A 69 -19.62 10.78 7.80
CA GLY A 69 -18.25 10.72 7.29
C GLY A 69 -17.35 11.82 7.86
N VAL A 70 -17.88 13.05 8.07
CA VAL A 70 -17.13 14.13 8.71
C VAL A 70 -16.85 13.82 10.18
N ILE A 71 -17.86 13.33 10.92
CA ILE A 71 -17.71 12.92 12.33
C ILE A 71 -16.60 11.88 12.46
N GLU A 72 -16.66 10.83 11.65
CA GLU A 72 -15.68 9.73 11.65
C GLU A 72 -14.28 10.19 11.23
N SER A 73 -14.19 11.05 10.21
CA SER A 73 -12.90 11.61 9.75
C SER A 73 -12.18 12.40 10.84
N TYR A 74 -12.90 13.19 11.62
CA TYR A 74 -12.29 13.94 12.72
C TYR A 74 -11.82 13.04 13.87
N GLU A 75 -12.59 12.02 14.21
CA GLU A 75 -12.18 11.03 15.24
C GLU A 75 -10.98 10.21 14.78
N LEU A 76 -10.95 9.80 13.51
CA LEU A 76 -9.81 9.11 12.92
C LEU A 76 -8.55 9.99 12.97
N ALA A 77 -8.65 11.24 12.50
CA ALA A 77 -7.52 12.16 12.50
C ALA A 77 -6.96 12.40 13.91
N PHE A 78 -7.84 12.53 14.92
CA PHE A 78 -7.40 12.69 16.30
C PHE A 78 -6.68 11.44 16.84
N ARG A 79 -7.19 10.24 16.55
CA ARG A 79 -6.54 8.97 16.94
C ARG A 79 -5.20 8.78 16.26
N MET A 80 -5.09 9.15 14.99
CA MET A 80 -3.85 9.03 14.22
C MET A 80 -2.68 9.84 14.80
N GLN A 81 -2.96 10.94 15.51
CA GLN A 81 -1.91 11.76 16.13
C GLN A 81 -0.98 10.98 17.09
N SER A 82 -1.47 9.94 17.73
CA SER A 82 -0.65 9.09 18.61
C SER A 82 -0.30 7.74 17.99
N ALA A 83 -1.26 7.11 17.32
CA ALA A 83 -1.07 5.76 16.81
C ALA A 83 -0.03 5.71 15.67
N VAL A 84 -0.05 6.69 14.76
CA VAL A 84 0.84 6.64 13.60
C VAL A 84 2.31 6.84 13.96
N PRO A 85 2.71 7.84 14.78
CA PRO A 85 4.10 7.96 15.23
C PRO A 85 4.62 6.69 15.90
N GLU A 86 3.82 6.06 16.75
CA GLU A 86 4.17 4.81 17.42
C GLU A 86 4.39 3.66 16.41
N LEU A 87 3.51 3.53 15.43
CA LEU A 87 3.63 2.51 14.39
C LEU A 87 4.82 2.76 13.44
N MET A 88 5.15 4.01 13.20
CA MET A 88 6.30 4.40 12.37
C MET A 88 7.65 4.27 13.09
N ASP A 89 7.65 4.27 14.42
CA ASP A 89 8.87 4.11 15.21
C ASP A 89 9.29 2.64 15.25
N ILE A 90 10.37 2.34 14.53
CA ILE A 90 10.97 1.00 14.46
C ILE A 90 12.16 0.81 15.41
N SER A 91 12.40 1.75 16.34
CA SER A 91 13.55 1.71 17.27
C SER A 91 13.50 0.50 18.21
N ASN A 92 12.33 -0.02 18.51
CA ASN A 92 12.11 -1.17 19.36
C ASN A 92 12.19 -2.52 18.62
N GLU A 93 12.40 -2.52 17.31
CA GLU A 93 12.55 -3.75 16.54
C GLU A 93 13.92 -4.40 16.83
N SER A 94 13.95 -5.73 16.85
CA SER A 94 15.19 -6.46 17.10
C SER A 94 16.22 -6.22 16.00
N LYS A 95 17.51 -6.30 16.34
CA LYS A 95 18.60 -6.21 15.35
C LYS A 95 18.44 -7.25 14.24
N SER A 96 17.96 -8.45 14.57
CA SER A 96 17.70 -9.51 13.60
C SER A 96 16.56 -9.15 12.66
N THR A 97 15.46 -8.58 13.17
CA THR A 97 14.36 -8.08 12.34
C THR A 97 14.86 -7.01 11.37
N LEU A 98 15.55 -5.98 11.88
CA LEU A 98 16.09 -4.91 11.04
C LEU A 98 17.02 -5.46 9.94
N ALA A 99 17.91 -6.39 10.28
CA ALA A 99 18.83 -7.02 9.32
C ALA A 99 18.09 -7.87 8.27
N ASN A 100 17.03 -8.58 8.65
CA ASN A 100 16.21 -9.37 7.73
C ASN A 100 15.55 -8.48 6.66
N TYR A 101 15.00 -7.34 7.04
CA TYR A 101 14.45 -6.35 6.12
C TYR A 101 15.52 -5.55 5.35
N GLY A 102 16.80 -5.80 5.62
CA GLY A 102 17.92 -5.10 4.98
C GLY A 102 18.08 -3.65 5.44
N ILE A 103 17.57 -3.31 6.63
CA ILE A 103 17.73 -2.00 7.25
C ILE A 103 19.17 -1.91 7.78
N GLY A 104 19.85 -0.79 7.48
CA GLY A 104 21.27 -0.61 7.70
C GLY A 104 22.12 -0.85 6.44
N ASN A 105 21.55 -1.27 5.32
CA ASN A 105 22.20 -1.37 4.03
C ASN A 105 21.65 -0.29 3.07
N ASN A 106 22.50 0.54 2.54
CA ASN A 106 22.11 1.70 1.70
C ASN A 106 21.20 1.34 0.51
N ARG A 107 21.30 0.13 -0.03
CA ARG A 107 20.51 -0.30 -1.20
C ARG A 107 19.07 -0.67 -0.81
N THR A 108 18.90 -1.34 0.32
CA THR A 108 17.63 -1.89 0.77
C THR A 108 16.95 -1.05 1.87
N GLU A 109 17.69 -0.14 2.49
CA GLU A 109 17.25 0.65 3.66
C GLU A 109 15.88 1.27 3.47
N ASN A 110 15.67 1.98 2.36
CA ASN A 110 14.45 2.75 2.15
C ASN A 110 13.23 1.83 1.97
N PHE A 111 13.34 0.83 1.10
CA PHE A 111 12.23 -0.08 0.84
C PHE A 111 12.05 -1.09 1.98
N GLY A 112 13.15 -1.50 2.63
CA GLY A 112 13.10 -2.33 3.82
C GLY A 112 12.32 -1.71 4.98
N ARG A 113 12.50 -0.41 5.20
CA ARG A 113 11.69 0.32 6.20
C ARG A 113 10.22 0.39 5.80
N GLN A 114 9.90 0.63 4.52
CA GLN A 114 8.52 0.62 4.05
C GLN A 114 7.87 -0.75 4.29
N CYS A 115 8.54 -1.85 3.92
CA CYS A 115 8.05 -3.21 4.15
C CYS A 115 7.86 -3.51 5.65
N LEU A 116 8.81 -3.12 6.51
CA LEU A 116 8.68 -3.31 7.95
C LEU A 116 7.52 -2.51 8.53
N MET A 117 7.35 -1.26 8.10
CA MET A 117 6.20 -0.43 8.50
C MET A 117 4.89 -1.04 8.01
N ALA A 118 4.83 -1.57 6.79
CA ALA A 118 3.64 -2.25 6.28
C ALA A 118 3.24 -3.44 7.16
N ARG A 119 4.20 -4.27 7.59
CA ARG A 119 3.93 -5.35 8.54
C ARG A 119 3.34 -4.81 9.85
N ARG A 120 3.92 -3.75 10.41
CA ARG A 120 3.43 -3.13 11.64
C ARG A 120 2.03 -2.54 11.50
N PHE A 121 1.73 -1.92 10.38
CA PHE A 121 0.39 -1.43 10.08
C PHE A 121 -0.62 -2.57 9.92
N ALA A 122 -0.24 -3.66 9.24
CA ALA A 122 -1.09 -4.84 9.12
C ALA A 122 -1.37 -5.46 10.50
N GLU A 123 -0.34 -5.61 11.34
CA GLU A 123 -0.44 -6.11 12.73
C GLU A 123 -1.34 -5.22 13.61
N ALA A 124 -1.39 -3.92 13.33
CA ALA A 124 -2.29 -2.96 13.99
C ALA A 124 -3.71 -2.91 13.39
N GLY A 125 -4.02 -3.75 12.41
CA GLY A 125 -5.35 -3.85 11.79
C GLY A 125 -5.63 -2.82 10.70
N VAL A 126 -4.60 -2.19 10.12
CA VAL A 126 -4.78 -1.33 8.94
C VAL A 126 -5.11 -2.21 7.74
N ARG A 127 -6.31 -2.03 7.18
CA ARG A 127 -6.88 -2.92 6.17
C ARG A 127 -6.29 -2.79 4.78
N PHE A 128 -5.84 -1.60 4.38
CA PHE A 128 -5.25 -1.36 3.07
C PHE A 128 -3.95 -0.58 3.20
N ILE A 129 -2.87 -1.13 2.64
CA ILE A 129 -1.52 -0.56 2.75
C ILE A 129 -0.90 -0.65 1.36
N GLU A 130 -0.53 0.50 0.80
CA GLU A 130 0.17 0.58 -0.48
C GLU A 130 1.63 0.98 -0.26
N LEU A 131 2.54 0.21 -0.86
CA LEU A 131 3.96 0.52 -0.95
C LEU A 131 4.32 0.84 -2.39
N SER A 132 5.14 1.87 -2.59
CA SER A 132 5.58 2.26 -3.92
C SER A 132 7.10 2.26 -4.01
N HIS A 133 7.61 1.58 -5.03
CA HIS A 133 9.01 1.62 -5.44
C HIS A 133 9.07 2.04 -6.92
N GLY A 134 9.68 3.17 -7.19
CA GLY A 134 9.74 3.75 -8.54
C GLY A 134 10.91 3.24 -9.38
N ASN A 135 11.07 3.85 -10.55
CA ASN A 135 12.17 3.62 -11.49
C ASN A 135 12.16 2.24 -12.17
N TRP A 136 10.97 1.71 -12.49
CA TRP A 136 10.82 0.49 -13.28
C TRP A 136 10.56 0.77 -14.76
N ASP A 137 10.58 2.03 -15.16
CA ASP A 137 10.33 2.50 -16.53
C ASP A 137 11.64 2.66 -17.30
N GLN A 138 12.31 1.53 -17.58
CA GLN A 138 13.61 1.50 -18.24
C GLN A 138 13.46 1.52 -19.76
N HIS A 139 13.27 2.69 -20.34
CA HIS A 139 13.38 2.88 -21.79
C HIS A 139 14.83 2.85 -22.28
N ARG A 140 15.82 2.88 -21.38
CA ARG A 140 17.26 2.74 -21.59
C ARG A 140 17.91 2.15 -20.34
N ASN A 141 19.10 1.57 -20.50
CA ASN A 141 19.90 1.03 -19.40
C ASN A 141 19.13 0.01 -18.54
N LEU A 142 18.40 -0.91 -19.22
CA LEU A 142 17.56 -1.91 -18.56
C LEU A 142 18.35 -2.75 -17.57
N ASP A 143 19.47 -3.33 -18.00
CA ASP A 143 20.26 -4.24 -17.17
C ASP A 143 20.69 -3.59 -15.84
N SER A 144 21.30 -2.42 -15.92
CA SER A 144 21.76 -1.69 -14.74
C SER A 144 20.59 -1.18 -13.87
N GLY A 145 19.51 -0.70 -14.50
CA GLY A 145 18.31 -0.19 -13.84
C GLY A 145 17.57 -1.31 -13.12
N LEU A 146 17.32 -2.41 -13.80
CA LEU A 146 16.63 -3.58 -13.26
C LEU A 146 17.44 -4.22 -12.12
N THR A 147 18.75 -4.42 -12.34
CA THR A 147 19.65 -4.94 -11.30
C THR A 147 19.61 -4.09 -10.03
N ARG A 148 19.64 -2.76 -10.17
CA ARG A 148 19.56 -1.84 -9.02
C ARG A 148 18.24 -1.99 -8.28
N ASN A 149 17.11 -2.03 -9.00
CA ASN A 149 15.78 -2.09 -8.42
C ASN A 149 15.53 -3.45 -7.75
N CYS A 150 15.87 -4.56 -8.39
CA CYS A 150 15.77 -5.90 -7.79
C CYS A 150 16.59 -5.99 -6.50
N ARG A 151 17.84 -5.53 -6.51
CA ARG A 151 18.69 -5.50 -5.30
C ARG A 151 18.13 -4.62 -4.19
N ALA A 152 17.31 -3.63 -4.50
CA ALA A 152 16.66 -2.79 -3.49
C ALA A 152 15.41 -3.45 -2.89
N THR A 153 14.69 -4.28 -3.65
CA THR A 153 13.35 -4.78 -3.31
C THR A 153 13.29 -6.24 -2.90
N ASP A 154 14.11 -7.14 -3.48
CA ASP A 154 14.01 -8.59 -3.27
C ASP A 154 14.09 -9.00 -1.80
N LYS A 155 15.14 -8.57 -1.12
CA LYS A 155 15.34 -8.90 0.30
C LYS A 155 14.22 -8.35 1.19
N PRO A 156 13.81 -7.08 1.09
CA PRO A 156 12.66 -6.54 1.81
C PRO A 156 11.35 -7.28 1.59
N ILE A 157 11.03 -7.64 0.34
CA ILE A 157 9.82 -8.38 0.00
C ILE A 157 9.85 -9.77 0.64
N ALA A 158 10.96 -10.50 0.48
CA ALA A 158 11.12 -11.81 1.08
C ALA A 158 11.03 -11.76 2.63
N ALA A 159 11.55 -10.69 3.23
CA ALA A 159 11.43 -10.48 4.68
C ALA A 159 10.00 -10.21 5.11
N LEU A 160 9.25 -9.38 4.36
CA LEU A 160 7.84 -9.08 4.63
C LEU A 160 7.00 -10.37 4.61
N LEU A 161 7.09 -11.16 3.56
CA LEU A 161 6.33 -12.41 3.43
C LEU A 161 6.67 -13.39 4.56
N ARG A 162 7.96 -13.53 4.87
CA ARG A 162 8.42 -14.43 5.95
C ARG A 162 7.96 -13.96 7.33
N ASP A 163 8.04 -12.65 7.61
CA ASP A 163 7.64 -12.08 8.89
C ASP A 163 6.12 -12.18 9.08
N LEU A 164 5.33 -11.87 8.06
CA LEU A 164 3.88 -12.10 8.07
C LEU A 164 3.53 -13.57 8.32
N LYS A 165 4.21 -14.50 7.64
CA LYS A 165 4.01 -15.94 7.85
C LYS A 165 4.37 -16.37 9.27
N ASN A 166 5.54 -15.97 9.78
CA ASN A 166 6.02 -16.35 11.11
C ASN A 166 5.13 -15.82 12.25
N ARG A 167 4.41 -14.72 12.00
CA ARG A 167 3.47 -14.10 12.94
C ARG A 167 2.04 -14.62 12.80
N GLY A 168 1.78 -15.51 11.85
CA GLY A 168 0.42 -15.98 11.54
C GLY A 168 -0.47 -14.94 10.87
N LEU A 169 0.12 -13.84 10.36
CA LEU A 169 -0.62 -12.76 9.70
C LEU A 169 -0.82 -12.99 8.20
N LEU A 170 -0.02 -13.86 7.58
CA LEU A 170 -0.05 -14.04 6.12
C LEU A 170 -1.38 -14.66 5.64
N GLU A 171 -2.01 -15.49 6.46
CA GLU A 171 -3.29 -16.12 6.13
C GLU A 171 -4.43 -15.10 6.02
N GLU A 172 -4.34 -14.00 6.78
CA GLU A 172 -5.33 -12.91 6.80
C GLU A 172 -4.86 -11.66 6.04
N THR A 173 -3.69 -11.70 5.41
CA THR A 173 -3.10 -10.57 4.69
C THR A 173 -2.81 -10.96 3.25
N LEU A 174 -3.59 -10.40 2.32
CA LEU A 174 -3.32 -10.53 0.89
C LEU A 174 -2.19 -9.58 0.50
N VAL A 175 -1.09 -10.11 -0.01
CA VAL A 175 0.01 -9.35 -0.58
C VAL A 175 -0.06 -9.44 -2.09
N VAL A 176 -0.17 -8.29 -2.75
CA VAL A 176 -0.21 -8.18 -4.21
C VAL A 176 0.98 -7.37 -4.68
N TRP A 177 1.70 -7.86 -5.67
CA TRP A 177 2.80 -7.16 -6.32
C TRP A 177 2.60 -7.11 -7.83
N GLY A 178 2.74 -5.93 -8.41
CA GLY A 178 2.62 -5.74 -9.84
C GLY A 178 3.04 -4.34 -10.26
N GLY A 179 3.08 -4.13 -11.55
CA GLY A 179 3.21 -2.83 -12.19
C GLY A 179 1.92 -2.48 -12.95
N GLU A 180 1.95 -1.33 -13.63
CA GLU A 180 0.80 -0.83 -14.38
C GLU A 180 0.55 -1.60 -15.68
N PHE A 181 1.60 -2.13 -16.30
CA PHE A 181 1.61 -2.97 -17.50
C PHE A 181 2.98 -3.65 -17.64
N GLY A 182 3.15 -4.49 -18.66
CA GLY A 182 4.40 -5.15 -18.99
C GLY A 182 5.33 -4.32 -19.85
N ARG A 183 6.39 -4.98 -20.30
CA ARG A 183 7.41 -4.39 -21.17
C ARG A 183 7.54 -5.22 -22.43
N THR A 184 7.87 -4.55 -23.56
CA THR A 184 8.10 -5.25 -24.81
C THR A 184 9.25 -6.24 -24.68
N PRO A 185 9.16 -7.45 -25.28
CA PRO A 185 10.25 -8.42 -25.24
C PRO A 185 11.42 -8.02 -26.15
N HIS A 186 11.17 -7.17 -27.14
CA HIS A 186 12.20 -6.69 -28.08
C HIS A 186 12.82 -5.37 -27.60
N ILE A 187 14.08 -5.18 -27.96
CA ILE A 187 14.83 -3.95 -27.69
C ILE A 187 14.34 -2.86 -28.65
N LYS A 188 14.10 -1.65 -28.12
CA LYS A 188 13.75 -0.50 -28.94
C LYS A 188 14.89 0.47 -29.14
N GLN A 189 15.59 0.81 -28.09
CA GLN A 189 16.75 1.71 -28.13
C GLN A 189 17.72 1.36 -27.01
N ASP A 190 19.01 1.29 -27.33
CA ASP A 190 20.05 0.77 -26.45
C ASP A 190 19.66 -0.62 -25.92
N ASP A 191 19.53 -0.84 -24.64
CA ASP A 191 19.01 -2.08 -24.06
C ASP A 191 17.59 -1.92 -23.48
N GLY A 192 16.91 -0.81 -23.79
CA GLY A 192 15.62 -0.45 -23.19
C GLY A 192 14.43 -1.26 -23.69
N ARG A 193 13.30 -1.08 -23.01
CA ARG A 193 12.00 -1.67 -23.34
C ARG A 193 10.93 -0.61 -23.37
N ASP A 194 9.92 -0.82 -24.24
CA ASP A 194 8.70 -0.02 -24.24
C ASP A 194 7.61 -0.64 -23.39
N HIS A 195 6.51 0.10 -23.27
CA HIS A 195 5.30 -0.36 -22.62
C HIS A 195 4.61 -1.46 -23.42
N ASN A 196 4.15 -2.50 -22.73
CA ASN A 196 3.37 -3.58 -23.31
C ASN A 196 2.17 -3.90 -22.41
N SER A 197 0.98 -3.51 -22.85
CA SER A 197 -0.26 -3.79 -22.13
C SER A 197 -0.91 -5.12 -22.51
N THR A 198 -0.37 -5.84 -23.51
CA THR A 198 -0.96 -7.08 -24.03
C THR A 198 -0.47 -8.34 -23.35
N GLY A 199 0.64 -8.25 -22.60
CA GLY A 199 1.19 -9.37 -21.84
C GLY A 199 2.05 -8.89 -20.68
N PHE A 200 1.63 -9.20 -19.44
CA PHE A 200 2.39 -8.89 -18.23
C PHE A 200 1.96 -9.80 -17.08
N SER A 201 2.76 -9.81 -16.03
CA SER A 201 2.53 -10.66 -14.86
C SER A 201 2.48 -9.86 -13.58
N PHE A 202 1.73 -10.37 -12.62
CA PHE A 202 1.78 -9.97 -11.22
C PHE A 202 1.77 -11.23 -10.35
N TRP A 203 2.09 -11.10 -9.07
CA TRP A 203 1.96 -12.21 -8.15
C TRP A 203 1.19 -11.81 -6.88
N MET A 204 0.59 -12.80 -6.24
CA MET A 204 -0.13 -12.67 -4.99
C MET A 204 0.35 -13.72 -3.99
N ALA A 205 0.28 -13.40 -2.70
CA ALA A 205 0.60 -14.30 -1.62
C ALA A 205 -0.27 -14.03 -0.39
N GLY A 206 -0.62 -15.07 0.35
CA GLY A 206 -1.45 -14.94 1.56
C GLY A 206 -2.92 -14.65 1.29
N GLY A 207 -3.68 -14.30 2.33
CA GLY A 207 -5.07 -13.88 2.23
C GLY A 207 -6.00 -14.90 1.53
N GLY A 208 -5.73 -16.20 1.67
CA GLY A 208 -6.54 -17.24 1.03
C GLY A 208 -6.18 -17.54 -0.44
N VAL A 209 -5.16 -16.89 -1.01
CA VAL A 209 -4.68 -17.22 -2.38
C VAL A 209 -4.18 -18.66 -2.43
N LYS A 210 -4.59 -19.40 -3.48
CA LYS A 210 -4.05 -20.72 -3.77
C LYS A 210 -2.60 -20.58 -4.26
N GLY A 211 -1.65 -20.84 -3.37
CA GLY A 211 -0.22 -20.70 -3.65
C GLY A 211 0.37 -21.83 -4.46
N GLY A 212 1.59 -21.61 -4.98
CA GLY A 212 2.38 -22.65 -5.69
C GLY A 212 1.91 -22.93 -7.11
N MET A 213 1.17 -22.02 -7.74
CA MET A 213 0.69 -22.17 -9.11
C MET A 213 1.01 -20.92 -9.95
N THR A 214 1.11 -21.14 -11.25
CA THR A 214 1.06 -20.08 -12.27
C THR A 214 -0.24 -20.23 -13.03
N TYR A 215 -0.91 -19.13 -13.33
CA TYR A 215 -2.15 -19.10 -14.08
C TYR A 215 -2.01 -18.18 -15.29
N GLY A 216 -2.36 -18.71 -16.46
CA GLY A 216 -2.17 -18.05 -17.74
C GLY A 216 -0.74 -18.08 -18.25
N ALA A 217 -0.59 -17.83 -19.54
CA ALA A 217 0.70 -17.74 -20.21
C ALA A 217 0.69 -16.70 -21.33
N THR A 218 1.87 -16.19 -21.66
CA THR A 218 2.09 -15.41 -22.89
C THR A 218 2.44 -16.33 -24.04
N ASP A 219 2.44 -15.79 -25.27
CA ASP A 219 3.06 -16.46 -26.42
C ASP A 219 4.56 -16.71 -26.16
N GLU A 220 5.18 -17.50 -27.03
CA GLU A 220 6.59 -17.89 -26.93
C GLU A 220 7.58 -16.72 -26.92
N HIS A 221 7.16 -15.56 -27.40
CA HIS A 221 7.97 -14.34 -27.45
C HIS A 221 7.66 -13.35 -26.31
N GLY A 222 6.64 -13.62 -25.48
CA GLY A 222 6.25 -12.73 -24.38
C GLY A 222 5.55 -11.44 -24.86
N VAL A 223 4.97 -11.44 -26.06
CA VAL A 223 4.31 -10.25 -26.63
C VAL A 223 2.89 -10.09 -26.10
N ALA A 224 2.11 -11.17 -26.08
CA ALA A 224 0.71 -11.12 -25.69
C ALA A 224 0.32 -12.30 -24.80
N ALA A 225 -0.58 -12.08 -23.87
CA ALA A 225 -1.24 -13.16 -23.14
C ALA A 225 -2.10 -13.97 -24.11
N VAL A 226 -1.94 -15.30 -24.15
CA VAL A 226 -2.61 -16.20 -25.08
C VAL A 226 -3.36 -17.35 -24.41
N GLU A 227 -2.92 -17.77 -23.24
CA GLU A 227 -3.53 -18.83 -22.45
C GLU A 227 -4.16 -18.26 -21.19
N ASP A 228 -5.38 -18.68 -20.85
CA ASP A 228 -6.14 -18.27 -19.67
C ASP A 228 -6.04 -16.75 -19.41
N ARG A 229 -6.35 -15.97 -20.43
CA ARG A 229 -6.25 -14.50 -20.37
C ARG A 229 -7.08 -13.94 -19.25
N MET A 230 -6.50 -13.04 -18.48
CA MET A 230 -7.17 -12.27 -17.43
C MET A 230 -7.23 -10.79 -17.78
N HIS A 231 -8.33 -10.18 -17.48
CA HIS A 231 -8.49 -8.73 -17.48
C HIS A 231 -8.25 -8.18 -16.07
N PHE A 232 -7.98 -6.88 -15.94
CA PHE A 232 -7.89 -6.24 -14.61
C PHE A 232 -9.17 -6.37 -13.78
N HIS A 233 -10.33 -6.50 -14.43
CA HIS A 233 -11.57 -6.77 -13.72
C HIS A 233 -11.56 -8.13 -13.04
N ASP A 234 -10.96 -9.15 -13.65
CA ASP A 234 -10.81 -10.48 -13.04
C ASP A 234 -9.89 -10.43 -11.82
N LEU A 235 -8.80 -9.63 -11.90
CA LEU A 235 -7.92 -9.36 -10.76
C LEU A 235 -8.69 -8.67 -9.64
N HIS A 236 -9.46 -7.61 -9.94
CA HIS A 236 -10.25 -6.90 -8.95
C HIS A 236 -11.31 -7.78 -8.32
N ALA A 237 -12.04 -8.57 -9.13
CA ALA A 237 -13.03 -9.53 -8.65
C ALA A 237 -12.37 -10.57 -7.69
N THR A 238 -11.19 -11.06 -8.04
CA THR A 238 -10.41 -11.98 -7.21
C THR A 238 -10.02 -11.33 -5.88
N ILE A 239 -9.49 -10.10 -5.90
CA ILE A 239 -9.12 -9.36 -4.69
C ILE A 239 -10.36 -9.13 -3.81
N LEU A 240 -11.46 -8.67 -4.39
CA LEU A 240 -12.71 -8.42 -3.66
C LEU A 240 -13.24 -9.70 -3.03
N HIS A 241 -13.26 -10.81 -3.76
CA HIS A 241 -13.65 -12.12 -3.24
C HIS A 241 -12.78 -12.54 -2.04
N LEU A 242 -11.45 -12.40 -2.15
CA LEU A 242 -10.51 -12.78 -1.08
C LEU A 242 -10.65 -11.92 0.18
N ILE A 243 -11.11 -10.67 0.06
CA ILE A 243 -11.41 -9.81 1.21
C ILE A 243 -12.88 -9.93 1.68
N GLY A 244 -13.63 -10.88 1.13
CA GLY A 244 -15.00 -11.20 1.56
C GLY A 244 -16.10 -10.33 0.95
N LEU A 245 -15.82 -9.64 -0.14
CA LEU A 245 -16.80 -8.82 -0.87
C LEU A 245 -17.26 -9.52 -2.16
N ASP A 246 -18.54 -9.44 -2.43
CA ASP A 246 -19.13 -9.89 -3.69
C ASP A 246 -19.06 -8.75 -4.70
N HIS A 247 -18.26 -8.94 -5.76
CA HIS A 247 -18.03 -7.92 -6.78
C HIS A 247 -19.26 -7.63 -7.64
N ASP A 248 -20.22 -8.55 -7.70
CA ASP A 248 -21.50 -8.36 -8.42
C ASP A 248 -22.47 -7.47 -7.64
N CYS A 249 -22.17 -7.20 -6.34
CA CYS A 249 -22.98 -6.35 -5.48
C CYS A 249 -22.41 -4.94 -5.26
N LEU A 250 -21.34 -4.56 -5.96
CA LEU A 250 -20.65 -3.28 -5.82
C LEU A 250 -21.00 -2.25 -6.89
#